data_59860eff6e061e443535053c22dde87c
#
_entry.id   59860eff6e061e443535053c22dde87c
#
_cell.length_a   1.000
_cell.length_b   1.000
_cell.length_c   1.000
_cell.angle_alpha   90.00
_cell.angle_beta   90.00
_cell.angle_gamma   90.00
#
_symmetry.space_group_name_H-M   'P 1'
#
loop_
_entity.id
_entity.type
_entity.pdbx_description
1 polymer ?
#
loop_
_entity_poly.entity_id
_entity_poly.type
_entity_poly.pdbx_seq_one_letter_code
_entity_poly.pdbx_strand_id
1 'polypeptide(L)'
;MIEGADEISVKLNDNREFKGRVIGTDPSTDLALVKIEGDDFPTIPVGDSEALKVGEWVLAVGNPFNLNSTVTAGIVSAKARSIGSSASNGQAANIQSFIQTDAAINQGNSGGALVNARGELVGINSVLYSPTGAYSGYGFAIPTSIMTKVIADLKEYGTVQRAVLGIKGTPINDDQQMMPEEIKKKVKELGATDGVLIAEIIEGGSAAGNLEVDDVIIGIDGKRVKNFAELQEGLAKHRPGDKVTVKVLRDKKEKDIEMTLKNAQGTTKVVKSAGMDILGAAFREVPQELKRQLNLGYGVEVTGVTDGKMKAAGIRKGFIILKANGQPVKSVNDLEDVLKAATQSPDQVLFLSGMFPSGKRANYAVDLTQE
;
A
#
# COMPACT_ATOMS: atom_id res chain seq x y z
N MET A 1 -6.36 -3.49 -10.91
CA MET A 1 -7.66 -3.91 -11.50
C MET A 1 -8.65 -2.75 -11.61
N ILE A 2 -8.81 -1.93 -10.59
CA ILE A 2 -9.80 -0.83 -10.58
C ILE A 2 -9.20 0.55 -10.85
N GLU A 3 -7.89 0.65 -10.98
CA GLU A 3 -7.19 1.92 -11.23
C GLU A 3 -7.63 2.51 -12.58
N GLY A 4 -8.03 3.78 -12.58
CA GLY A 4 -8.52 4.48 -13.76
C GLY A 4 -9.89 4.03 -14.28
N ALA A 5 -10.66 3.22 -13.54
CA ALA A 5 -12.00 2.80 -13.92
C ALA A 5 -13.04 3.85 -13.50
N ASP A 6 -13.85 4.34 -14.44
CA ASP A 6 -14.97 5.26 -14.16
C ASP A 6 -16.17 4.52 -13.56
N GLU A 7 -16.39 3.28 -13.97
CA GLU A 7 -17.45 2.42 -13.44
C GLU A 7 -16.93 1.00 -13.21
N ILE A 8 -17.46 0.37 -12.15
CA ILE A 8 -17.15 -1.00 -11.80
C ILE A 8 -18.43 -1.83 -11.87
N SER A 9 -18.42 -2.86 -12.69
CA SER A 9 -19.48 -3.88 -12.74
C SER A 9 -18.94 -5.19 -12.18
N VAL A 10 -19.72 -5.80 -11.28
CA VAL A 10 -19.42 -7.10 -10.67
C VAL A 10 -20.43 -8.12 -11.16
N LYS A 11 -19.96 -9.09 -11.92
CA LYS A 11 -20.78 -10.20 -12.42
C LYS A 11 -20.50 -11.45 -11.59
N LEU A 12 -21.58 -12.06 -11.07
CA LEU A 12 -21.51 -13.30 -10.32
C LEU A 12 -21.61 -14.53 -11.24
N ASN A 13 -21.29 -15.72 -10.70
CA ASN A 13 -21.36 -16.97 -11.45
C ASN A 13 -22.77 -17.32 -11.95
N ASP A 14 -23.82 -16.82 -11.30
CA ASP A 14 -25.20 -16.98 -11.70
C ASP A 14 -25.67 -15.94 -12.74
N ASN A 15 -24.73 -15.18 -13.30
CA ASN A 15 -24.92 -14.10 -14.28
C ASN A 15 -25.63 -12.86 -13.73
N ARG A 16 -25.92 -12.73 -12.45
CA ARG A 16 -26.36 -11.44 -11.87
C ARG A 16 -25.24 -10.42 -11.98
N GLU A 17 -25.58 -9.21 -12.34
CA GLU A 17 -24.65 -8.08 -12.45
C GLU A 17 -25.03 -7.00 -11.45
N PHE A 18 -24.01 -6.43 -10.82
CA PHE A 18 -24.15 -5.41 -9.79
C PHE A 18 -23.21 -4.24 -10.07
N LYS A 19 -23.65 -3.02 -9.79
CA LYS A 19 -22.75 -1.87 -9.77
C LYS A 19 -21.90 -1.93 -8.51
N GLY A 20 -20.57 -1.91 -8.70
CA GLY A 20 -19.60 -1.87 -7.62
C GLY A 20 -19.32 -0.43 -7.18
N ARG A 21 -19.25 -0.20 -5.88
CA ARG A 21 -18.81 1.07 -5.28
C ARG A 21 -17.49 0.84 -4.53
N VAL A 22 -16.46 1.61 -4.85
CA VAL A 22 -15.18 1.57 -4.12
C VAL A 22 -15.39 2.15 -2.74
N ILE A 23 -15.06 1.37 -1.70
CA ILE A 23 -15.06 1.82 -0.30
C ILE A 23 -13.72 2.45 0.04
N GLY A 24 -12.64 1.89 -0.49
CA GLY A 24 -11.30 2.42 -0.34
C GLY A 24 -10.28 1.57 -1.08
N THR A 25 -9.11 2.16 -1.30
CA THR A 25 -7.98 1.54 -1.97
C THR A 25 -6.73 1.65 -1.11
N ASP A 26 -5.83 0.72 -1.27
CA ASP A 26 -4.49 0.75 -0.70
C ASP A 26 -3.45 0.38 -1.74
N PRO A 27 -2.90 1.36 -2.46
CA PRO A 27 -1.89 1.13 -3.49
C PRO A 27 -0.63 0.44 -2.96
N SER A 28 -0.28 0.64 -1.68
CA SER A 28 0.93 0.05 -1.10
C SER A 28 0.86 -1.46 -0.92
N THR A 29 -0.35 -2.03 -0.80
CA THR A 29 -0.57 -3.48 -0.73
C THR A 29 -1.24 -4.02 -1.98
N ASP A 30 -1.57 -3.17 -2.96
CA ASP A 30 -2.33 -3.53 -4.17
C ASP A 30 -3.72 -4.11 -3.84
N LEU A 31 -4.39 -3.56 -2.82
CA LEU A 31 -5.72 -3.98 -2.40
C LEU A 31 -6.76 -2.88 -2.60
N ALA A 32 -7.96 -3.30 -2.98
CA ALA A 32 -9.14 -2.44 -3.04
C ALA A 32 -10.34 -3.15 -2.42
N LEU A 33 -11.16 -2.38 -1.70
CA LEU A 33 -12.42 -2.84 -1.15
C LEU A 33 -13.58 -2.28 -1.97
N VAL A 34 -14.34 -3.18 -2.59
CA VAL A 34 -15.51 -2.85 -3.41
C VAL A 34 -16.77 -3.39 -2.74
N LYS A 35 -17.80 -2.58 -2.66
CA LYS A 35 -19.13 -2.93 -2.16
C LYS A 35 -20.10 -3.10 -3.33
N ILE A 36 -20.87 -4.18 -3.31
CA ILE A 36 -22.08 -4.35 -4.13
C ILE A 36 -23.30 -4.36 -3.21
N GLU A 37 -24.43 -3.90 -3.72
CA GLU A 37 -25.69 -3.90 -2.98
C GLU A 37 -26.45 -5.21 -3.24
N GLY A 38 -27.02 -5.78 -2.19
CA GLY A 38 -27.78 -7.03 -2.22
C GLY A 38 -27.53 -7.89 -0.98
N ASP A 39 -28.31 -8.92 -0.82
CA ASP A 39 -28.30 -9.83 0.31
C ASP A 39 -28.05 -11.26 -0.17
N ASP A 40 -27.72 -12.15 0.76
CA ASP A 40 -27.58 -13.60 0.56
C ASP A 40 -26.52 -14.01 -0.49
N PHE A 41 -25.38 -13.28 -0.49
CA PHE A 41 -24.24 -13.71 -1.29
C PHE A 41 -23.46 -14.82 -0.57
N PRO A 42 -23.11 -15.91 -1.27
CA PRO A 42 -22.21 -16.91 -0.70
C PRO A 42 -20.84 -16.30 -0.44
N THR A 43 -20.30 -16.57 0.74
CA THR A 43 -18.99 -16.06 1.16
C THR A 43 -17.99 -17.18 1.35
N ILE A 44 -16.72 -16.89 1.11
CA ILE A 44 -15.62 -17.79 1.42
C ILE A 44 -15.13 -17.56 2.86
N PRO A 45 -14.89 -18.62 3.65
CA PRO A 45 -14.28 -18.46 4.96
C PRO A 45 -12.83 -17.95 4.83
N VAL A 46 -12.47 -16.98 5.66
CA VAL A 46 -11.10 -16.45 5.70
C VAL A 46 -10.25 -17.35 6.59
N GLY A 47 -9.22 -17.93 6.00
CA GLY A 47 -8.24 -18.78 6.67
C GLY A 47 -7.03 -17.98 7.16
N ASP A 48 -6.17 -18.65 7.92
CA ASP A 48 -4.93 -18.11 8.46
C ASP A 48 -3.75 -18.35 7.52
N SER A 49 -3.30 -17.30 6.82
CA SER A 49 -2.14 -17.39 5.94
C SER A 49 -0.81 -17.58 6.70
N GLU A 50 -0.76 -17.26 7.99
CA GLU A 50 0.44 -17.48 8.79
C GLU A 50 0.66 -18.94 9.13
N ALA A 51 -0.43 -19.69 9.31
CA ALA A 51 -0.40 -21.12 9.56
C ALA A 51 0.00 -21.95 8.33
N LEU A 52 -0.09 -21.38 7.12
CA LEU A 52 0.35 -22.06 5.88
C LEU A 52 1.83 -22.44 5.94
N LYS A 53 2.13 -23.64 5.46
CA LYS A 53 3.50 -24.16 5.32
C LYS A 53 3.91 -24.26 3.86
N VAL A 54 5.17 -24.09 3.60
CA VAL A 54 5.77 -24.39 2.28
C VAL A 54 5.53 -25.86 1.96
N GLY A 55 5.08 -26.14 0.73
CA GLY A 55 4.68 -27.45 0.26
C GLY A 55 3.17 -27.76 0.42
N GLU A 56 2.38 -26.96 1.15
CA GLU A 56 0.94 -27.14 1.22
C GLU A 56 0.25 -26.81 -0.10
N TRP A 57 -0.77 -27.61 -0.46
CA TRP A 57 -1.58 -27.40 -1.65
C TRP A 57 -2.43 -26.15 -1.55
N VAL A 58 -2.43 -25.39 -2.64
CA VAL A 58 -3.27 -24.20 -2.82
C VAL A 58 -3.90 -24.18 -4.21
N LEU A 59 -5.06 -23.53 -4.31
CA LEU A 59 -5.79 -23.34 -5.55
C LEU A 59 -5.91 -21.84 -5.82
N ALA A 60 -5.49 -21.38 -6.99
CA ALA A 60 -5.73 -20.02 -7.44
C ALA A 60 -7.02 -19.99 -8.28
N VAL A 61 -7.98 -19.21 -7.83
CA VAL A 61 -9.30 -19.07 -8.46
C VAL A 61 -9.42 -17.71 -9.11
N GLY A 62 -9.99 -17.64 -10.30
CA GLY A 62 -10.23 -16.40 -11.01
C GLY A 62 -11.16 -16.58 -12.19
N ASN A 63 -11.36 -15.51 -12.98
CA ASN A 63 -12.20 -15.51 -14.17
C ASN A 63 -11.46 -14.90 -15.36
N PRO A 64 -10.41 -15.56 -15.88
CA PRO A 64 -9.66 -15.06 -17.02
C PRO A 64 -10.51 -15.05 -18.29
N PHE A 65 -10.34 -14.00 -19.09
CA PHE A 65 -10.93 -13.89 -20.45
C PHE A 65 -12.47 -13.97 -20.51
N ASN A 66 -13.20 -13.60 -19.46
CA ASN A 66 -14.66 -13.77 -19.40
C ASN A 66 -15.14 -15.22 -19.60
N LEU A 67 -14.24 -16.19 -19.49
CA LEU A 67 -14.56 -17.60 -19.42
C LEU A 67 -15.02 -17.90 -18.00
N ASN A 68 -15.92 -18.87 -17.83
CA ASN A 68 -16.38 -19.29 -16.51
C ASN A 68 -15.21 -19.50 -15.54
N SER A 69 -15.46 -19.39 -14.23
CA SER A 69 -14.45 -19.51 -13.17
C SER A 69 -13.41 -20.58 -13.46
N THR A 70 -12.16 -20.17 -13.47
CA THR A 70 -11.00 -21.03 -13.73
C THR A 70 -10.25 -21.26 -12.44
N VAL A 71 -9.84 -22.50 -12.21
CA VAL A 71 -9.06 -22.90 -11.04
C VAL A 71 -7.75 -23.51 -11.50
N THR A 72 -6.65 -23.04 -10.95
CA THR A 72 -5.33 -23.65 -11.13
C THR A 72 -4.83 -24.17 -9.78
N ALA A 73 -4.10 -25.28 -9.77
CA ALA A 73 -3.58 -25.92 -8.57
C ALA A 73 -2.05 -25.83 -8.53
N GLY A 74 -1.52 -25.69 -7.34
CA GLY A 74 -0.10 -25.70 -7.06
C GLY A 74 0.15 -25.80 -5.55
N ILE A 75 1.35 -25.45 -5.13
CA ILE A 75 1.74 -25.47 -3.72
C ILE A 75 2.19 -24.08 -3.27
N VAL A 76 2.29 -23.89 -1.97
CA VAL A 76 3.03 -22.76 -1.37
C VAL A 76 4.53 -23.00 -1.64
N SER A 77 5.11 -22.26 -2.56
CA SER A 77 6.54 -22.39 -2.92
C SER A 77 7.45 -21.67 -1.92
N ALA A 78 6.99 -20.50 -1.43
CA ALA A 78 7.67 -19.71 -0.40
C ALA A 78 6.69 -18.76 0.29
N LYS A 79 7.14 -18.15 1.39
CA LYS A 79 6.41 -17.09 2.11
C LYS A 79 7.32 -15.87 2.28
N ALA A 80 6.72 -14.72 2.57
CA ALA A 80 7.42 -13.46 2.79
C ALA A 80 8.40 -13.11 1.65
N ARG A 81 7.91 -13.23 0.39
CA ARG A 81 8.69 -12.84 -0.79
C ARG A 81 8.46 -11.38 -1.14
N SER A 82 9.58 -10.69 -1.41
CA SER A 82 9.58 -9.36 -2.04
C SER A 82 9.93 -9.51 -3.51
N ILE A 83 9.25 -8.74 -4.37
CA ILE A 83 9.47 -8.74 -5.82
C ILE A 83 9.95 -7.35 -6.21
N GLY A 84 11.23 -7.23 -6.52
CA GLY A 84 11.86 -5.96 -6.92
C GLY A 84 12.66 -5.29 -5.81
N SER A 85 13.43 -4.28 -6.14
CA SER A 85 14.26 -3.54 -5.19
C SER A 85 13.37 -2.72 -4.26
N SER A 86 13.36 -3.05 -2.99
CA SER A 86 12.69 -2.28 -1.90
C SER A 86 13.33 -0.90 -1.64
N ALA A 87 14.30 -0.50 -2.45
CA ALA A 87 14.95 0.80 -2.39
C ALA A 87 14.12 1.85 -3.12
N SER A 88 12.94 2.19 -2.61
CA SER A 88 12.24 3.38 -3.06
C SER A 88 12.74 4.57 -2.25
N ASN A 89 13.30 5.54 -2.96
CA ASN A 89 13.67 6.86 -2.48
C ASN A 89 12.53 7.53 -1.70
N GLY A 90 12.43 7.29 -0.39
CA GLY A 90 11.59 8.07 0.54
C GLY A 90 10.06 8.04 0.32
N GLN A 91 9.54 7.34 -0.69
CA GLN A 91 8.10 7.12 -0.83
C GLN A 91 7.68 5.94 0.05
N ALA A 92 6.44 5.95 0.54
CA ALA A 92 5.88 4.87 1.34
C ALA A 92 6.17 3.53 0.66
N ALA A 93 7.06 2.74 1.27
CA ALA A 93 7.52 1.49 0.68
C ALA A 93 6.31 0.57 0.47
N ASN A 94 6.15 0.04 -0.74
CA ASN A 94 5.18 -1.01 -1.00
C ASN A 94 5.39 -2.14 -0.01
N ILE A 95 4.34 -2.56 0.68
CA ILE A 95 4.40 -3.71 1.58
C ILE A 95 4.45 -4.96 0.71
N GLN A 96 5.63 -5.51 0.57
CA GLN A 96 5.88 -6.69 -0.24
C GLN A 96 6.21 -7.88 0.67
N SER A 97 5.19 -8.58 1.12
CA SER A 97 5.31 -9.87 1.77
C SER A 97 4.30 -10.81 1.12
N PHE A 98 4.72 -11.45 0.03
CA PHE A 98 3.83 -12.30 -0.76
C PHE A 98 3.96 -13.78 -0.38
N ILE A 99 2.85 -14.52 -0.53
CA ILE A 99 2.87 -15.96 -0.69
C ILE A 99 3.26 -16.24 -2.13
N GLN A 100 4.34 -16.98 -2.34
CA GLN A 100 4.74 -17.48 -3.64
C GLN A 100 4.11 -18.85 -3.88
N THR A 101 3.58 -19.08 -5.09
CA THR A 101 2.98 -20.36 -5.51
C THR A 101 3.35 -20.67 -6.95
N ASP A 102 3.38 -21.95 -7.29
CA ASP A 102 3.45 -22.45 -8.66
C ASP A 102 2.07 -22.77 -9.26
N ALA A 103 0.98 -22.50 -8.53
CA ALA A 103 -0.35 -22.42 -9.14
C ALA A 103 -0.33 -21.31 -10.21
N ALA A 104 -0.78 -21.62 -11.42
CA ALA A 104 -0.68 -20.68 -12.54
C ALA A 104 -1.51 -19.42 -12.29
N ILE A 105 -0.85 -18.28 -12.11
CA ILE A 105 -1.45 -16.96 -12.04
C ILE A 105 -1.20 -16.26 -13.37
N ASN A 106 -2.28 -15.86 -14.04
CA ASN A 106 -2.26 -15.17 -15.32
C ASN A 106 -3.19 -13.95 -15.27
N GLN A 107 -3.11 -13.11 -16.28
CA GLN A 107 -4.06 -12.02 -16.44
C GLN A 107 -5.50 -12.56 -16.43
N GLY A 108 -6.32 -12.06 -15.49
CA GLY A 108 -7.70 -12.45 -15.27
C GLY A 108 -7.97 -13.24 -13.98
N ASN A 109 -6.96 -13.85 -13.33
CA ASN A 109 -7.14 -14.38 -11.98
C ASN A 109 -6.54 -13.48 -10.88
N SER A 110 -5.87 -12.38 -11.24
CA SER A 110 -5.48 -11.33 -10.29
C SER A 110 -6.72 -10.73 -9.60
N GLY A 111 -6.64 -10.51 -8.28
CA GLY A 111 -7.77 -10.12 -7.42
C GLY A 111 -8.67 -11.28 -7.02
N GLY A 112 -8.52 -12.46 -7.62
CA GLY A 112 -9.19 -13.69 -7.23
C GLY A 112 -8.58 -14.34 -5.98
N ALA A 113 -9.23 -15.39 -5.50
CA ALA A 113 -8.84 -16.07 -4.27
C ALA A 113 -7.67 -17.03 -4.48
N LEU A 114 -6.72 -17.05 -3.54
CA LEU A 114 -5.86 -18.19 -3.27
C LEU A 114 -6.45 -18.92 -2.07
N VAL A 115 -6.81 -20.19 -2.24
CA VAL A 115 -7.45 -21.00 -1.21
C VAL A 115 -6.61 -22.23 -0.85
N ASN A 116 -6.70 -22.66 0.41
CA ASN A 116 -6.08 -23.91 0.86
C ASN A 116 -6.95 -25.14 0.52
N ALA A 117 -6.46 -26.33 0.85
CA ALA A 117 -7.17 -27.58 0.60
C ALA A 117 -8.50 -27.73 1.40
N ARG A 118 -8.75 -26.88 2.39
CA ARG A 118 -10.03 -26.82 3.13
C ARG A 118 -11.06 -25.86 2.50
N GLY A 119 -10.68 -25.17 1.42
CA GLY A 119 -11.51 -24.14 0.78
C GLY A 119 -11.50 -22.80 1.52
N GLU A 120 -10.55 -22.54 2.41
CA GLU A 120 -10.39 -21.27 3.11
C GLU A 120 -9.54 -20.32 2.31
N LEU A 121 -9.94 -19.04 2.27
CA LEU A 121 -9.16 -17.97 1.66
C LEU A 121 -7.87 -17.74 2.45
N VAL A 122 -6.71 -17.91 1.81
CA VAL A 122 -5.39 -17.68 2.42
C VAL A 122 -4.61 -16.55 1.76
N GLY A 123 -5.06 -16.08 0.61
CA GLY A 123 -4.46 -14.93 -0.08
C GLY A 123 -5.32 -14.40 -1.20
N ILE A 124 -4.94 -13.21 -1.70
CA ILE A 124 -5.51 -12.60 -2.90
C ILE A 124 -4.45 -12.65 -4.00
N ASN A 125 -4.77 -13.30 -5.12
CA ASN A 125 -3.87 -13.38 -6.28
C ASN A 125 -3.55 -11.96 -6.77
N SER A 126 -2.28 -11.59 -6.92
CA SER A 126 -1.87 -10.25 -7.29
C SER A 126 -1.02 -10.26 -8.55
N VAL A 127 0.23 -10.63 -8.46
CA VAL A 127 1.25 -10.39 -9.48
C VAL A 127 1.81 -11.69 -10.02
N LEU A 128 2.08 -11.69 -11.33
CA LEU A 128 2.96 -12.64 -12.01
C LEU A 128 4.34 -11.99 -12.17
N TYR A 129 5.37 -12.57 -11.58
CA TYR A 129 6.74 -12.18 -11.91
C TYR A 129 7.19 -12.94 -13.15
N SER A 130 7.30 -12.23 -14.26
CA SER A 130 7.74 -12.82 -15.53
C SER A 130 8.51 -11.80 -16.36
N PRO A 131 9.75 -12.08 -16.73
CA PRO A 131 10.51 -11.25 -17.66
C PRO A 131 9.88 -11.17 -19.06
N THR A 132 9.04 -12.15 -19.43
CA THR A 132 8.42 -12.27 -20.75
C THR A 132 6.93 -11.93 -20.75
N GLY A 133 6.32 -11.67 -19.58
CA GLY A 133 4.88 -11.48 -19.44
C GLY A 133 4.06 -12.77 -19.44
N ALA A 134 4.69 -13.93 -19.67
CA ALA A 134 4.04 -15.25 -19.60
C ALA A 134 4.35 -15.93 -18.26
N TYR A 135 3.43 -16.79 -17.79
CA TYR A 135 3.63 -17.57 -16.57
C TYR A 135 4.91 -18.43 -16.65
N SER A 136 5.76 -18.30 -15.64
CA SER A 136 7.07 -18.98 -15.55
C SER A 136 7.25 -19.80 -14.27
N GLY A 137 6.13 -20.15 -13.58
CA GLY A 137 6.17 -20.88 -12.32
C GLY A 137 6.25 -20.01 -11.08
N TYR A 138 6.14 -18.69 -11.21
CA TYR A 138 6.21 -17.72 -10.11
C TYR A 138 4.95 -16.88 -10.04
N GLY A 139 3.97 -17.35 -9.28
CA GLY A 139 2.78 -16.60 -8.93
C GLY A 139 2.89 -16.05 -7.51
N PHE A 140 2.26 -14.90 -7.25
CA PHE A 140 2.30 -14.22 -5.96
C PHE A 140 0.93 -13.80 -5.51
N ALA A 141 0.64 -14.02 -4.22
CA ALA A 141 -0.61 -13.62 -3.59
C ALA A 141 -0.36 -12.81 -2.32
N ILE A 142 -1.21 -11.83 -2.07
CA ILE A 142 -1.22 -11.03 -0.85
C ILE A 142 -1.81 -11.89 0.26
N PRO A 143 -1.12 -12.14 1.40
CA PRO A 143 -1.61 -13.00 2.46
C PRO A 143 -2.83 -12.42 3.19
N THR A 144 -3.70 -13.29 3.70
CA THR A 144 -4.88 -12.85 4.48
C THR A 144 -4.51 -12.14 5.77
N SER A 145 -3.34 -12.39 6.35
CA SER A 145 -2.81 -11.65 7.51
C SER A 145 -2.72 -10.13 7.24
N ILE A 146 -2.32 -9.73 6.03
CA ILE A 146 -2.28 -8.33 5.59
C ILE A 146 -3.67 -7.85 5.18
N MET A 147 -4.36 -8.65 4.34
CA MET A 147 -5.69 -8.30 3.79
C MET A 147 -6.69 -7.97 4.89
N THR A 148 -6.79 -8.76 5.93
CA THR A 148 -7.80 -8.60 6.98
C THR A 148 -7.69 -7.24 7.68
N LYS A 149 -6.47 -6.82 8.02
CA LYS A 149 -6.21 -5.53 8.65
C LYS A 149 -6.49 -4.38 7.68
N VAL A 150 -6.06 -4.48 6.43
CA VAL A 150 -6.33 -3.47 5.40
C VAL A 150 -7.83 -3.25 5.22
N ILE A 151 -8.61 -4.33 5.08
CA ILE A 151 -10.07 -4.26 4.94
C ILE A 151 -10.73 -3.64 6.17
N ALA A 152 -10.30 -4.02 7.38
CA ALA A 152 -10.83 -3.45 8.62
C ALA A 152 -10.59 -1.93 8.67
N ASP A 153 -9.39 -1.48 8.34
CA ASP A 153 -9.04 -0.07 8.33
C ASP A 153 -9.80 0.71 7.25
N LEU A 154 -9.91 0.17 6.03
CA LEU A 154 -10.68 0.82 4.97
C LEU A 154 -12.15 0.98 5.31
N LYS A 155 -12.75 0.01 6.03
CA LYS A 155 -14.13 0.10 6.51
C LYS A 155 -14.30 1.16 7.60
N GLU A 156 -13.35 1.25 8.53
CA GLU A 156 -13.49 2.07 9.74
C GLU A 156 -13.00 3.50 9.51
N TYR A 157 -11.90 3.68 8.79
CA TYR A 157 -11.21 4.97 8.65
C TYR A 157 -11.19 5.52 7.22
N GLY A 158 -11.62 4.73 6.24
CA GLY A 158 -11.49 5.06 4.82
C GLY A 158 -10.05 5.01 4.29
N THR A 159 -9.07 4.76 5.16
CA THR A 159 -7.64 4.65 4.84
C THR A 159 -6.94 3.69 5.78
N VAL A 160 -5.85 3.09 5.31
CA VAL A 160 -5.09 2.12 6.10
C VAL A 160 -4.24 2.82 7.16
N GLN A 161 -4.35 2.40 8.41
CA GLN A 161 -3.57 2.90 9.53
C GLN A 161 -2.21 2.22 9.55
N ARG A 162 -1.17 2.90 9.05
CA ARG A 162 0.17 2.31 8.97
C ARG A 162 1.02 2.70 10.16
N ALA A 163 1.42 1.68 10.92
CA ALA A 163 2.47 1.79 11.89
C ALA A 163 3.83 1.59 11.22
N VAL A 164 4.81 2.40 11.60
CA VAL A 164 6.17 2.34 11.07
C VAL A 164 7.20 2.40 12.21
N LEU A 165 8.34 1.75 12.03
CA LEU A 165 9.46 1.89 12.96
C LEU A 165 10.17 3.24 12.80
N GLY A 166 10.20 3.77 11.57
CA GLY A 166 10.99 4.97 11.28
C GLY A 166 12.49 4.66 11.22
N ILE A 167 12.85 3.67 10.41
CA ILE A 167 14.24 3.27 10.16
C ILE A 167 14.52 3.17 8.67
N LYS A 168 15.80 3.33 8.29
CA LYS A 168 16.32 2.77 7.04
C LYS A 168 17.11 1.51 7.38
N GLY A 169 16.72 0.40 6.80
CA GLY A 169 17.30 -0.90 7.09
C GLY A 169 17.88 -1.57 5.85
N THR A 170 18.90 -2.39 6.04
CA THR A 170 19.50 -3.23 5.01
C THR A 170 19.24 -4.69 5.38
N PRO A 171 18.57 -5.48 4.53
CA PRO A 171 18.41 -6.91 4.76
C PRO A 171 19.77 -7.62 4.68
N ILE A 172 20.03 -8.54 5.62
CA ILE A 172 21.35 -9.17 5.73
C ILE A 172 21.51 -10.32 4.73
N ASN A 173 20.44 -11.01 4.40
CA ASN A 173 20.45 -12.25 3.60
C ASN A 173 19.99 -12.08 2.15
N ASP A 174 19.53 -10.87 1.75
CA ASP A 174 19.15 -10.59 0.37
C ASP A 174 20.42 -10.19 -0.40
N ASP A 175 20.80 -11.06 -1.35
CA ASP A 175 21.88 -10.82 -2.31
C ASP A 175 23.20 -10.29 -1.72
N GLN A 176 23.83 -11.10 -0.84
CA GLN A 176 25.11 -10.76 -0.20
C GLN A 176 26.19 -10.32 -1.19
N GLN A 177 26.08 -10.68 -2.48
CA GLN A 177 27.04 -10.26 -3.52
C GLN A 177 26.97 -8.75 -3.78
N MET A 178 25.80 -8.14 -3.68
CA MET A 178 25.60 -6.70 -3.89
C MET A 178 25.79 -5.85 -2.63
N MET A 179 25.97 -6.47 -1.47
CA MET A 179 26.17 -5.75 -0.21
C MET A 179 27.60 -5.15 -0.16
N PRO A 180 27.75 -3.86 0.22
CA PRO A 180 29.06 -3.25 0.42
C PRO A 180 29.93 -4.04 1.42
N GLU A 181 31.22 -4.15 1.14
CA GLU A 181 32.14 -4.93 1.97
C GLU A 181 32.20 -4.47 3.43
N GLU A 182 32.01 -3.17 3.67
CA GLU A 182 31.96 -2.61 5.03
C GLU A 182 30.76 -3.16 5.81
N ILE A 183 29.59 -3.27 5.16
CA ILE A 183 28.38 -3.83 5.78
C ILE A 183 28.57 -5.34 6.02
N LYS A 184 29.13 -6.08 5.06
CA LYS A 184 29.45 -7.51 5.24
C LYS A 184 30.34 -7.75 6.44
N LYS A 185 31.41 -6.95 6.58
CA LYS A 185 32.33 -7.05 7.71
C LYS A 185 31.60 -6.79 9.02
N LYS A 186 30.77 -5.74 9.08
CA LYS A 186 29.99 -5.38 10.25
C LYS A 186 29.00 -6.47 10.67
N VAL A 187 28.22 -7.01 9.72
CA VAL A 187 27.28 -8.12 9.92
C VAL A 187 28.02 -9.35 10.50
N LYS A 188 29.19 -9.67 9.94
CA LYS A 188 30.03 -10.77 10.43
C LYS A 188 30.56 -10.51 11.86
N GLU A 189 30.96 -9.29 12.16
CA GLU A 189 31.42 -8.89 13.49
C GLU A 189 30.29 -8.99 14.54
N LEU A 190 29.05 -8.65 14.14
CA LEU A 190 27.86 -8.79 14.99
C LEU A 190 27.43 -10.24 15.19
N GLY A 191 27.87 -11.15 14.31
CA GLY A 191 27.47 -12.56 14.33
C GLY A 191 26.06 -12.81 13.85
N ALA A 192 25.48 -11.87 13.07
CA ALA A 192 24.17 -12.01 12.50
C ALA A 192 24.22 -12.84 11.20
N THR A 193 23.26 -13.74 11.02
CA THR A 193 23.12 -14.58 9.82
C THR A 193 21.93 -14.17 8.94
N ASP A 194 20.95 -13.53 9.54
CA ASP A 194 19.73 -13.04 8.92
C ASP A 194 19.17 -11.85 9.71
N GLY A 195 18.16 -11.17 9.20
CA GLY A 195 17.54 -10.03 9.84
C GLY A 195 17.68 -8.73 9.03
N VAL A 196 17.40 -7.61 9.69
CA VAL A 196 17.46 -6.26 9.10
C VAL A 196 18.40 -5.40 9.93
N LEU A 197 19.54 -5.01 9.33
CA LEU A 197 20.50 -4.10 9.95
C LEU A 197 19.96 -2.66 9.87
N ILE A 198 19.91 -1.95 10.99
CA ILE A 198 19.52 -0.55 11.06
C ILE A 198 20.67 0.33 10.59
N ALA A 199 20.51 0.98 9.43
CA ALA A 199 21.48 1.92 8.90
C ALA A 199 21.23 3.36 9.37
N GLU A 200 19.98 3.74 9.58
CA GLU A 200 19.59 5.08 10.02
C GLU A 200 18.28 5.01 10.81
N ILE A 201 18.14 5.86 11.81
CA ILE A 201 16.90 6.06 12.56
C ILE A 201 16.34 7.43 12.23
N ILE A 202 15.07 7.46 11.82
CA ILE A 202 14.36 8.69 11.47
C ILE A 202 13.92 9.38 12.77
N GLU A 203 14.26 10.65 12.89
CA GLU A 203 13.90 11.47 14.05
C GLU A 203 12.37 11.53 14.20
N GLY A 204 11.89 11.41 15.45
CA GLY A 204 10.45 11.38 15.74
C GLY A 204 9.76 10.03 15.45
N GLY A 205 10.41 9.09 14.77
CA GLY A 205 9.89 7.75 14.51
C GLY A 205 9.74 6.90 15.77
N SER A 206 9.17 5.70 15.65
CA SER A 206 8.99 4.76 16.78
C SER A 206 10.31 4.24 17.34
N ALA A 207 11.31 4.04 16.46
CA ALA A 207 12.62 3.56 16.82
C ALA A 207 13.47 4.60 17.58
N ALA A 208 13.18 5.89 17.40
CA ALA A 208 13.95 6.97 18.03
C ALA A 208 13.88 6.89 19.56
N GLY A 209 15.05 6.81 20.20
CA GLY A 209 15.18 6.65 21.65
C GLY A 209 14.99 5.22 22.18
N ASN A 210 14.66 4.26 21.31
CA ASN A 210 14.47 2.85 21.66
C ASN A 210 15.52 1.94 21.00
N LEU A 211 15.74 2.11 19.71
CA LEU A 211 16.71 1.34 18.93
C LEU A 211 17.95 2.18 18.65
N GLU A 212 19.02 1.53 18.24
CA GLU A 212 20.30 2.15 17.88
C GLU A 212 20.69 1.80 16.45
N VAL A 213 21.46 2.68 15.81
CA VAL A 213 22.12 2.34 14.54
C VAL A 213 23.02 1.13 14.81
N ASP A 214 23.07 0.21 13.84
CA ASP A 214 23.79 -1.05 13.93
C ASP A 214 23.10 -2.17 14.73
N ASP A 215 21.94 -1.93 15.31
CA ASP A 215 21.07 -3.03 15.74
C ASP A 215 20.66 -3.88 14.53
N VAL A 216 20.63 -5.19 14.72
CA VAL A 216 20.02 -6.09 13.73
C VAL A 216 18.67 -6.55 14.27
N ILE A 217 17.60 -6.17 13.60
CA ILE A 217 16.26 -6.67 13.94
C ILE A 217 16.14 -8.12 13.51
N ILE A 218 15.92 -9.01 14.48
CA ILE A 218 15.81 -10.46 14.31
C ILE A 218 14.44 -11.03 14.72
N GLY A 219 13.54 -10.18 15.24
CA GLY A 219 12.21 -10.60 15.64
C GLY A 219 11.27 -9.44 15.93
N ILE A 220 9.97 -9.71 15.84
CA ILE A 220 8.88 -8.82 16.23
C ILE A 220 7.76 -9.66 16.87
N ASP A 221 7.30 -9.27 18.05
CA ASP A 221 6.24 -9.96 18.82
C ASP A 221 6.45 -11.48 18.93
N GLY A 222 7.69 -11.87 19.24
CA GLY A 222 8.10 -13.27 19.41
C GLY A 222 8.26 -14.05 18.11
N LYS A 223 7.96 -13.46 16.94
CA LYS A 223 8.18 -14.07 15.62
C LYS A 223 9.56 -13.66 15.10
N ARG A 224 10.30 -14.64 14.54
CA ARG A 224 11.60 -14.37 13.92
C ARG A 224 11.42 -13.53 12.66
N VAL A 225 12.34 -12.61 12.46
CA VAL A 225 12.47 -11.77 11.27
C VAL A 225 13.80 -12.10 10.60
N LYS A 226 13.75 -12.62 9.38
CA LYS A 226 14.93 -13.01 8.60
C LYS A 226 15.28 -11.99 7.52
N ASN A 227 14.28 -11.23 7.05
CA ASN A 227 14.43 -10.27 5.97
C ASN A 227 13.46 -9.10 6.15
N PHE A 228 13.54 -8.13 5.21
CA PHE A 228 12.71 -6.93 5.27
C PHE A 228 11.22 -7.21 5.04
N ALA A 229 10.88 -8.21 4.22
CA ALA A 229 9.48 -8.58 3.95
C ALA A 229 8.80 -9.15 5.20
N GLU A 230 9.49 -10.01 5.98
CA GLU A 230 8.99 -10.52 7.27
C GLU A 230 8.82 -9.40 8.30
N LEU A 231 9.74 -8.43 8.34
CA LEU A 231 9.60 -7.24 9.18
C LEU A 231 8.36 -6.42 8.78
N GLN A 232 8.20 -6.15 7.50
CA GLN A 232 7.03 -5.43 6.98
C GLN A 232 5.72 -6.15 7.28
N GLU A 233 5.67 -7.46 7.12
CA GLU A 233 4.50 -8.28 7.45
C GLU A 233 4.16 -8.20 8.94
N GLY A 234 5.16 -8.29 9.82
CA GLY A 234 4.99 -8.10 11.26
C GLY A 234 4.37 -6.75 11.57
N LEU A 235 4.94 -5.67 11.02
CA LEU A 235 4.46 -4.30 11.25
C LEU A 235 3.09 -4.03 10.61
N ALA A 236 2.78 -4.64 9.46
CA ALA A 236 1.53 -4.42 8.74
C ALA A 236 0.27 -4.80 9.52
N LYS A 237 0.39 -5.59 10.58
CA LYS A 237 -0.71 -5.99 11.47
C LYS A 237 -1.04 -4.96 12.52
N HIS A 238 -0.13 -4.03 12.77
CA HIS A 238 -0.25 -3.03 13.83
C HIS A 238 -0.79 -1.71 13.32
N ARG A 239 -1.35 -0.95 14.27
CA ARG A 239 -1.78 0.42 14.09
C ARG A 239 -0.87 1.38 14.87
N PRO A 240 -0.80 2.65 14.50
CA PRO A 240 -0.17 3.67 15.34
C PRO A 240 -0.81 3.66 16.74
N GLY A 241 0.03 3.65 17.78
CA GLY A 241 -0.40 3.52 19.17
C GLY A 241 -0.27 2.10 19.75
N ASP A 242 -0.15 1.07 18.91
CA ASP A 242 0.07 -0.29 19.39
C ASP A 242 1.48 -0.42 19.99
N LYS A 243 1.59 -1.25 21.01
CA LYS A 243 2.87 -1.67 21.58
C LYS A 243 3.36 -2.91 20.88
N VAL A 244 4.65 -2.94 20.59
CA VAL A 244 5.33 -4.11 20.00
C VAL A 244 6.62 -4.40 20.76
N THR A 245 7.01 -5.66 20.73
CA THR A 245 8.33 -6.10 21.22
C THR A 245 9.22 -6.39 20.01
N VAL A 246 10.24 -5.57 19.81
CA VAL A 246 11.23 -5.78 18.76
C VAL A 246 12.45 -6.48 19.38
N LYS A 247 12.77 -7.66 18.85
CA LYS A 247 13.99 -8.38 19.24
C LYS A 247 15.12 -7.95 18.33
N VAL A 248 16.19 -7.48 18.92
CA VAL A 248 17.41 -7.06 18.22
C VAL A 248 18.63 -7.83 18.69
N LEU A 249 19.60 -7.98 17.79
CA LEU A 249 20.95 -8.35 18.12
C LEU A 249 21.79 -7.07 18.22
N ARG A 250 22.25 -6.74 19.43
CA ARG A 250 23.10 -5.59 19.76
C ARG A 250 24.31 -6.09 20.51
N ASP A 251 25.53 -5.77 20.07
CA ASP A 251 26.78 -6.22 20.68
C ASP A 251 26.87 -7.75 20.92
N LYS A 252 26.40 -8.52 19.91
CA LYS A 252 26.29 -10.00 19.95
C LYS A 252 25.33 -10.56 21.00
N LYS A 253 24.46 -9.73 21.57
CA LYS A 253 23.46 -10.14 22.56
C LYS A 253 22.07 -9.85 22.04
N GLU A 254 21.18 -10.82 22.19
CA GLU A 254 19.77 -10.59 21.92
C GLU A 254 19.16 -9.72 23.02
N LYS A 255 18.35 -8.74 22.61
CA LYS A 255 17.60 -7.85 23.48
C LYS A 255 16.18 -7.72 22.99
N ASP A 256 15.22 -7.84 23.88
CA ASP A 256 13.82 -7.53 23.61
C ASP A 256 13.56 -6.08 24.03
N ILE A 257 13.05 -5.27 23.09
CA ILE A 257 12.82 -3.84 23.27
C ILE A 257 11.35 -3.55 22.99
N GLU A 258 10.62 -3.16 24.04
CA GLU A 258 9.24 -2.72 23.91
C GLU A 258 9.18 -1.27 23.44
N MET A 259 8.30 -0.98 22.49
CA MET A 259 8.06 0.38 22.01
C MET A 259 6.64 0.57 21.55
N THR A 260 6.19 1.83 21.53
CA THR A 260 4.90 2.23 20.95
C THR A 260 5.11 2.65 19.51
N LEU A 261 4.38 2.02 18.60
CA LEU A 261 4.44 2.34 17.18
C LEU A 261 3.77 3.68 16.87
N LYS A 262 4.33 4.39 15.90
CA LYS A 262 3.83 5.66 15.38
C LYS A 262 3.52 5.54 13.89
N ASN A 263 2.72 6.46 13.37
CA ASN A 263 2.52 6.64 11.94
C ASN A 263 3.71 7.35 11.29
N ALA A 264 3.66 7.55 9.97
CA ALA A 264 4.70 8.26 9.22
C ALA A 264 4.89 9.73 9.65
N GLN A 265 3.88 10.33 10.30
CA GLN A 265 3.93 11.67 10.88
C GLN A 265 4.58 11.70 12.29
N GLY A 266 5.07 10.58 12.78
CA GLY A 266 5.69 10.47 14.11
C GLY A 266 4.69 10.52 15.27
N THR A 267 3.40 10.32 15.02
CA THR A 267 2.34 10.36 16.04
C THR A 267 1.63 9.02 16.20
N THR A 268 0.90 8.86 17.30
CA THR A 268 0.03 7.68 17.55
C THR A 268 -1.41 7.93 17.13
N LYS A 269 -1.68 9.08 16.51
CA LYS A 269 -3.06 9.48 16.13
C LYS A 269 -3.52 8.67 14.92
N VAL A 270 -4.81 8.35 14.90
CA VAL A 270 -5.50 7.77 13.75
C VAL A 270 -5.57 8.82 12.64
N VAL A 271 -5.15 8.42 11.44
CA VAL A 271 -5.30 9.23 10.23
C VAL A 271 -6.62 8.84 9.58
N LYS A 272 -7.56 9.76 9.46
CA LYS A 272 -8.77 9.55 8.64
C LYS A 272 -8.49 10.00 7.23
N SER A 273 -9.06 9.30 6.23
CA SER A 273 -9.02 9.77 4.85
C SER A 273 -9.63 11.17 4.80
N ALA A 274 -8.84 12.16 4.38
CA ALA A 274 -9.40 13.45 4.05
C ALA A 274 -10.22 13.28 2.77
N GLY A 275 -11.53 13.27 2.90
CA GLY A 275 -12.41 13.40 1.75
C GLY A 275 -12.19 14.77 1.08
N MET A 276 -12.65 14.92 -0.17
CA MET A 276 -12.57 16.19 -0.90
C MET A 276 -13.17 17.38 -0.14
N ASP A 277 -14.04 17.10 0.83
CA ASP A 277 -14.70 18.10 1.69
C ASP A 277 -13.70 18.96 2.48
N ILE A 278 -12.54 18.39 2.90
CA ILE A 278 -11.51 19.14 3.63
C ILE A 278 -10.94 20.30 2.81
N LEU A 279 -10.95 20.15 1.48
CA LEU A 279 -10.48 21.19 0.58
C LEU A 279 -11.40 22.42 0.57
N GLY A 280 -12.68 22.25 0.92
CA GLY A 280 -13.68 23.32 0.91
C GLY A 280 -13.86 23.89 -0.50
N ALA A 281 -13.88 23.04 -1.53
CA ALA A 281 -14.02 23.45 -2.90
C ALA A 281 -14.84 22.45 -3.72
N ALA A 282 -15.49 22.96 -4.75
CA ALA A 282 -16.18 22.15 -5.76
C ALA A 282 -15.34 22.05 -7.03
N PHE A 283 -15.35 20.86 -7.64
CA PHE A 283 -14.50 20.51 -8.76
C PHE A 283 -15.33 19.99 -9.93
N ARG A 284 -14.81 20.18 -11.12
CA ARG A 284 -15.27 19.50 -12.33
C ARG A 284 -14.11 19.32 -13.30
N GLU A 285 -14.21 18.37 -14.20
CA GLU A 285 -13.30 18.32 -15.33
C GLU A 285 -13.44 19.56 -16.19
N VAL A 286 -12.32 20.03 -16.74
CA VAL A 286 -12.32 21.20 -17.64
C VAL A 286 -13.16 20.90 -18.87
N PRO A 287 -14.19 21.72 -19.21
CA PRO A 287 -15.01 21.53 -20.40
C PRO A 287 -14.19 21.52 -21.69
N GLN A 288 -14.61 20.75 -22.69
CA GLN A 288 -13.89 20.59 -23.95
C GLN A 288 -13.62 21.93 -24.68
N GLU A 289 -14.58 22.86 -24.60
CA GLU A 289 -14.44 24.19 -25.19
C GLU A 289 -13.31 24.98 -24.54
N LEU A 290 -13.24 24.95 -23.20
CA LEU A 290 -12.19 25.61 -22.44
C LEU A 290 -10.82 24.93 -22.64
N LYS A 291 -10.79 23.59 -22.76
CA LYS A 291 -9.57 22.85 -23.13
C LYS A 291 -9.02 23.31 -24.47
N ARG A 292 -9.87 23.52 -25.47
CA ARG A 292 -9.47 24.03 -26.81
C ARG A 292 -8.95 25.46 -26.73
N GLN A 293 -9.65 26.34 -26.02
CA GLN A 293 -9.25 27.74 -25.87
C GLN A 293 -7.88 27.91 -25.20
N LEU A 294 -7.59 27.06 -24.21
CA LEU A 294 -6.34 27.14 -23.42
C LEU A 294 -5.27 26.15 -23.92
N ASN A 295 -5.54 25.42 -25.00
CA ASN A 295 -4.66 24.36 -25.55
C ASN A 295 -4.26 23.33 -24.47
N LEU A 296 -5.25 22.86 -23.68
CA LEU A 296 -5.09 21.88 -22.63
C LEU A 296 -5.57 20.50 -23.06
N GLY A 297 -4.80 19.47 -22.77
CA GLY A 297 -5.24 18.07 -22.96
C GLY A 297 -6.13 17.56 -21.83
N TYR A 298 -5.96 18.08 -20.62
CA TYR A 298 -6.66 17.66 -19.40
C TYR A 298 -6.63 18.77 -18.34
N GLY A 299 -7.33 18.52 -17.22
CA GLY A 299 -7.32 19.38 -16.05
C GLY A 299 -8.64 19.33 -15.28
N VAL A 300 -8.58 19.74 -14.02
CA VAL A 300 -9.72 19.86 -13.11
C VAL A 300 -9.90 21.32 -12.71
N GLU A 301 -11.09 21.88 -12.96
CA GLU A 301 -11.44 23.26 -12.64
C GLU A 301 -12.06 23.35 -11.25
N VAL A 302 -11.61 24.31 -10.46
CA VAL A 302 -12.22 24.73 -9.21
C VAL A 302 -13.43 25.60 -9.51
N THR A 303 -14.63 25.05 -9.37
CA THR A 303 -15.90 25.73 -9.71
C THR A 303 -16.47 26.57 -8.59
N GLY A 304 -16.05 26.32 -7.35
CA GLY A 304 -16.42 27.04 -6.16
C GLY A 304 -15.43 26.84 -5.05
N VAL A 305 -15.30 27.81 -4.15
CA VAL A 305 -14.47 27.71 -2.95
C VAL A 305 -15.29 28.22 -1.77
N THR A 306 -15.38 27.41 -0.73
CA THR A 306 -15.99 27.72 0.55
C THR A 306 -14.91 27.77 1.65
N ASP A 307 -15.30 27.79 2.92
CA ASP A 307 -14.32 27.67 4.00
C ASP A 307 -13.66 26.29 3.97
N GLY A 308 -12.33 26.26 3.99
CA GLY A 308 -11.52 25.04 3.89
C GLY A 308 -10.08 25.31 3.48
N LYS A 309 -9.31 24.24 3.33
CA LYS A 309 -7.87 24.29 3.09
C LYS A 309 -7.49 25.02 1.79
N MET A 310 -8.30 24.94 0.74
CA MET A 310 -8.02 25.68 -0.52
C MET A 310 -8.19 27.19 -0.35
N LYS A 311 -9.20 27.63 0.40
CA LYS A 311 -9.38 29.06 0.69
C LYS A 311 -8.23 29.59 1.54
N ALA A 312 -7.80 28.84 2.54
CA ALA A 312 -6.64 29.18 3.38
C ALA A 312 -5.36 29.29 2.55
N ALA A 313 -5.17 28.42 1.57
CA ALA A 313 -4.04 28.49 0.61
C ALA A 313 -4.18 29.60 -0.44
N GLY A 314 -5.26 30.38 -0.43
CA GLY A 314 -5.47 31.49 -1.39
C GLY A 314 -5.97 31.06 -2.77
N ILE A 315 -6.40 29.82 -2.94
CA ILE A 315 -6.95 29.32 -4.21
C ILE A 315 -8.35 29.90 -4.40
N ARG A 316 -8.66 30.27 -5.65
CA ARG A 316 -9.92 30.91 -6.01
C ARG A 316 -10.65 30.11 -7.10
N LYS A 317 -11.96 30.32 -7.20
CA LYS A 317 -12.79 29.82 -8.30
C LYS A 317 -12.16 30.14 -9.65
N GLY A 318 -12.21 29.18 -10.58
CA GLY A 318 -11.65 29.29 -11.93
C GLY A 318 -10.19 28.82 -12.03
N PHE A 319 -9.55 28.43 -10.93
CA PHE A 319 -8.23 27.80 -11.02
C PHE A 319 -8.36 26.40 -11.64
N ILE A 320 -7.55 26.13 -12.65
CA ILE A 320 -7.48 24.84 -13.35
C ILE A 320 -6.24 24.10 -12.83
N ILE A 321 -6.48 23.01 -12.12
CA ILE A 321 -5.43 22.14 -11.60
C ILE A 321 -4.98 21.23 -12.74
N LEU A 322 -3.67 21.26 -13.04
CA LEU A 322 -3.04 20.41 -14.06
C LEU A 322 -2.18 19.33 -13.42
N LYS A 323 -1.56 19.64 -12.28
CA LYS A 323 -0.77 18.68 -11.51
C LYS A 323 -1.03 18.82 -10.03
N ALA A 324 -0.98 17.70 -9.32
CA ALA A 324 -0.98 17.62 -7.87
C ALA A 324 0.20 16.75 -7.42
N ASN A 325 1.06 17.23 -6.52
CA ASN A 325 2.30 16.57 -6.08
C ASN A 325 3.15 16.05 -7.26
N GLY A 326 3.21 16.83 -8.35
CA GLY A 326 3.94 16.48 -9.56
C GLY A 326 3.22 15.53 -10.53
N GLN A 327 2.14 14.89 -10.11
CA GLN A 327 1.34 13.96 -10.92
C GLN A 327 0.31 14.72 -11.76
N PRO A 328 0.07 14.30 -13.03
CA PRO A 328 -0.99 14.89 -13.86
C PRO A 328 -2.38 14.61 -13.27
N VAL A 329 -3.24 15.65 -13.21
CA VAL A 329 -4.63 15.54 -12.73
C VAL A 329 -5.55 15.64 -13.94
N LYS A 330 -6.06 14.52 -14.42
CA LYS A 330 -6.91 14.43 -15.61
C LYS A 330 -8.39 14.43 -15.25
N SER A 331 -8.74 13.88 -14.07
CA SER A 331 -10.07 13.74 -13.52
C SER A 331 -10.15 14.22 -12.06
N VAL A 332 -11.36 14.36 -11.54
CA VAL A 332 -11.57 14.64 -10.11
C VAL A 332 -11.08 13.49 -9.24
N ASN A 333 -11.18 12.25 -9.74
CA ASN A 333 -10.69 11.06 -9.03
C ASN A 333 -9.16 11.10 -8.87
N ASP A 334 -8.41 11.52 -9.91
CA ASP A 334 -6.95 11.68 -9.79
C ASP A 334 -6.57 12.67 -8.67
N LEU A 335 -7.33 13.78 -8.56
CA LEU A 335 -7.11 14.76 -7.50
C LEU A 335 -7.42 14.16 -6.12
N GLU A 336 -8.48 13.37 -5.99
CA GLU A 336 -8.84 12.69 -4.76
C GLU A 336 -7.76 11.69 -4.33
N ASP A 337 -7.23 10.90 -5.26
CA ASP A 337 -6.17 9.91 -4.98
C ASP A 337 -4.88 10.59 -4.51
N VAL A 338 -4.47 11.68 -5.18
CA VAL A 338 -3.31 12.45 -4.75
C VAL A 338 -3.54 13.12 -3.40
N LEU A 339 -4.76 13.61 -3.11
CA LEU A 339 -5.14 14.17 -1.81
C LEU A 339 -5.02 13.11 -0.71
N LYS A 340 -5.56 11.91 -0.93
CA LYS A 340 -5.46 10.79 0.01
C LYS A 340 -3.99 10.45 0.31
N ALA A 341 -3.17 10.35 -0.73
CA ALA A 341 -1.74 10.09 -0.58
C ALA A 341 -1.02 11.22 0.18
N ALA A 342 -1.33 12.48 -0.13
CA ALA A 342 -0.76 13.64 0.53
C ALA A 342 -1.14 13.71 2.03
N THR A 343 -2.37 13.36 2.38
CA THR A 343 -2.83 13.31 3.79
C THR A 343 -2.07 12.26 4.60
N GLN A 344 -1.61 11.19 3.95
CA GLN A 344 -0.85 10.11 4.59
C GLN A 344 0.67 10.38 4.61
N SER A 345 1.15 11.37 3.86
CA SER A 345 2.57 11.71 3.81
C SER A 345 3.02 12.41 5.11
N PRO A 346 4.30 12.34 5.48
CA PRO A 346 4.84 13.03 6.64
C PRO A 346 4.59 14.53 6.62
N ASP A 347 4.71 15.16 5.46
CA ASP A 347 4.59 16.61 5.30
C ASP A 347 3.14 17.09 5.30
N GLN A 348 2.19 16.22 4.98
CA GLN A 348 0.74 16.53 4.85
C GLN A 348 0.48 17.79 4.02
N VAL A 349 1.18 17.94 2.90
CA VAL A 349 1.03 19.09 1.98
C VAL A 349 0.63 18.61 0.60
N LEU A 350 -0.37 19.28 0.02
CA LEU A 350 -0.81 19.09 -1.35
C LEU A 350 -0.28 20.25 -2.21
N PHE A 351 0.72 19.97 -3.04
CA PHE A 351 1.25 20.94 -4.00
C PHE A 351 0.43 20.90 -5.28
N LEU A 352 -0.20 22.01 -5.62
CA LEU A 352 -1.02 22.16 -6.82
C LEU A 352 -0.36 23.09 -7.81
N SER A 353 -0.23 22.63 -9.06
CA SER A 353 0.25 23.44 -10.17
C SER A 353 -0.83 23.53 -11.24
N GLY A 354 -1.06 24.73 -11.75
CA GLY A 354 -2.12 24.95 -12.73
C GLY A 354 -2.14 26.37 -13.29
N MET A 355 -3.30 26.74 -13.82
CA MET A 355 -3.49 28.04 -14.45
C MET A 355 -4.93 28.55 -14.30
N PHE A 356 -5.12 29.82 -14.51
CA PHE A 356 -6.44 30.44 -14.66
C PHE A 356 -6.83 30.56 -16.15
N PRO A 357 -8.13 30.74 -16.46
CA PRO A 357 -8.60 30.97 -17.83
C PRO A 357 -7.94 32.16 -18.51
N SER A 358 -7.39 33.12 -17.75
CA SER A 358 -6.59 34.24 -18.25
C SER A 358 -5.21 33.85 -18.79
N GLY A 359 -4.81 32.57 -18.69
CA GLY A 359 -3.47 32.09 -19.03
C GLY A 359 -2.43 32.26 -17.92
N LYS A 360 -2.78 32.90 -16.79
CA LYS A 360 -1.87 33.08 -15.66
C LYS A 360 -1.63 31.74 -14.95
N ARG A 361 -0.40 31.29 -14.91
CA ARG A 361 0.01 30.10 -14.15
C ARG A 361 0.16 30.43 -12.67
N ALA A 362 -0.17 29.46 -11.81
CA ALA A 362 0.00 29.57 -10.36
C ALA A 362 0.34 28.19 -9.76
N ASN A 363 1.06 28.24 -8.64
CA ASN A 363 1.35 27.09 -7.80
C ASN A 363 0.91 27.39 -6.39
N TYR A 364 0.35 26.40 -5.71
CA TYR A 364 -0.13 26.52 -4.34
C TYR A 364 0.36 25.34 -3.51
N ALA A 365 0.65 25.60 -2.25
CA ALA A 365 0.84 24.58 -1.24
C ALA A 365 -0.38 24.62 -0.30
N VAL A 366 -1.10 23.53 -0.24
CA VAL A 366 -2.28 23.38 0.62
C VAL A 366 -1.86 22.54 1.81
N ASP A 367 -1.86 23.12 2.98
CA ASP A 367 -1.58 22.46 4.25
C ASP A 367 -2.78 21.59 4.65
N LEU A 368 -2.57 20.28 4.74
CA LEU A 368 -3.59 19.30 5.08
C LEU A 368 -3.55 18.88 6.55
N THR A 369 -2.65 19.44 7.36
CA THR A 369 -2.58 19.13 8.80
C THR A 369 -3.92 19.42 9.45
N GLN A 370 -4.39 18.50 10.32
CA GLN A 370 -5.59 18.74 11.12
C GLN A 370 -5.20 19.60 12.32
N GLU A 371 -5.94 20.69 12.55
CA GLU A 371 -5.83 21.52 13.76
C GLU A 371 -6.32 20.76 14.99
#